data_0ac28fc49cf23dfb1e9c610ae5a9e3a5
#
_entry.id   0ac28fc49cf23dfb1e9c610ae5a9e3a5
#
_cell.length_a   1.000
_cell.length_b   1.000
_cell.length_c   1.000
_cell.angle_alpha   90.00
_cell.angle_beta   90.00
_cell.angle_gamma   90.00
#
_symmetry.space_group_name_H-M   'P 1'
#
loop_
_entity.id
_entity.type
_entity.pdbx_description
1 polymer ?
#
loop_
_entity_poly.entity_id
_entity_poly.type
_entity_poly.pdbx_seq_one_letter_code
_entity_poly.pdbx_strand_id
1 'polypeptide(L)'
;MKWNRRRKILVVFLVIVVAVQGIGGLGDYYAQAVYPCVATVLTFLSGYVPFAIGDLFIALSIIGIVAFPFYAVRRKNKTVGYAIAGVGEYLLWVYVWFYLAWGLNYAQSDFYHRSHTPRYEANNDQLRYFAWRYADSLNATYSKTAIYDTLRVPSLVVAGYKRLAQQNMGVHAPFHVHTQAKTMIFTPLSSKVGVTGSMGPFFCEFTLNGDLRAHEYPSTFAHEYAHLLGITNEGEANFYAYQVCTSSADRTMRFCGYYAIFFHVLRSVDAVLGDEAAEDFLQYVRPEIRQMASADRNYWRSKYSTWLGNLQNAVYEFYLRTNRVDGGRKSYSQVVALILSWEQRQGQMQRR
;
A
#
# COMPACT_ATOMS: atom_id res chain seq x y z
N MET A 1 7.59 42.24 -3.32
CA MET A 1 8.51 41.13 -3.63
C MET A 1 8.34 40.75 -5.10
N LYS A 2 9.35 40.94 -5.96
CA LYS A 2 9.25 40.59 -7.37
C LYS A 2 9.20 39.04 -7.47
N TRP A 3 8.13 38.52 -8.06
CA TRP A 3 7.97 37.08 -8.31
C TRP A 3 8.98 36.64 -9.38
N ASN A 4 9.94 35.81 -9.00
CA ASN A 4 10.86 35.21 -9.95
C ASN A 4 10.15 34.07 -10.76
N ARG A 5 10.72 33.70 -11.91
CA ARG A 5 10.18 32.68 -12.83
C ARG A 5 9.88 31.35 -12.09
N ARG A 6 10.75 30.94 -11.16
CA ARG A 6 10.61 29.70 -10.38
C ARG A 6 9.34 29.69 -9.54
N ARG A 7 9.00 30.80 -8.86
CA ARG A 7 7.78 30.91 -8.04
C ARG A 7 6.50 30.93 -8.86
N LYS A 8 6.56 31.55 -10.06
CA LYS A 8 5.42 31.51 -11.00
C LYS A 8 5.13 30.09 -11.43
N ILE A 9 6.16 29.30 -11.77
CA ILE A 9 6.04 27.89 -12.14
C ILE A 9 5.47 27.07 -10.98
N LEU A 10 5.97 27.28 -9.76
CA LEU A 10 5.47 26.60 -8.56
C LEU A 10 3.97 26.84 -8.36
N VAL A 11 3.51 28.09 -8.52
CA VAL A 11 2.07 28.42 -8.39
C VAL A 11 1.25 27.72 -9.46
N VAL A 12 1.72 27.67 -10.70
CA VAL A 12 1.02 26.93 -11.77
C VAL A 12 0.85 25.46 -11.41
N PHE A 13 1.91 24.81 -10.93
CA PHE A 13 1.81 23.40 -10.51
C PHE A 13 0.93 23.21 -9.28
N LEU A 14 0.96 24.11 -8.31
CA LEU A 14 0.04 24.06 -7.17
C LEU A 14 -1.43 24.17 -7.62
N VAL A 15 -1.71 25.08 -8.57
CA VAL A 15 -3.06 25.19 -9.15
C VAL A 15 -3.48 23.89 -9.85
N ILE A 16 -2.58 23.26 -10.61
CA ILE A 16 -2.85 21.97 -11.26
C ILE A 16 -3.17 20.90 -10.22
N VAL A 17 -2.34 20.78 -9.17
CA VAL A 17 -2.56 19.81 -8.09
C VAL A 17 -3.92 20.01 -7.43
N VAL A 18 -4.26 21.26 -7.06
CA VAL A 18 -5.55 21.58 -6.43
C VAL A 18 -6.72 21.32 -7.38
N ALA A 19 -6.56 21.63 -8.66
CA ALA A 19 -7.60 21.38 -9.68
C ALA A 19 -7.89 19.88 -9.83
N VAL A 20 -6.85 19.04 -9.93
CA VAL A 20 -7.03 17.58 -10.05
C VAL A 20 -7.67 16.98 -8.79
N GLN A 21 -7.33 17.48 -7.60
CA GLN A 21 -7.94 17.03 -6.35
C GLN A 21 -9.38 17.50 -6.15
N GLY A 22 -9.76 18.62 -6.75
CA GLY A 22 -11.05 19.26 -6.52
C GLY A 22 -12.10 19.05 -7.61
N ILE A 23 -11.68 18.75 -8.82
CA ILE A 23 -12.60 18.58 -9.98
C ILE A 23 -12.82 17.10 -10.25
N GLY A 24 -14.07 16.65 -10.14
CA GLY A 24 -14.44 15.25 -10.37
C GLY A 24 -14.00 14.76 -11.76
N GLY A 25 -13.51 13.52 -11.81
CA GLY A 25 -13.02 12.87 -13.04
C GLY A 25 -11.58 13.21 -13.44
N LEU A 26 -11.00 14.33 -12.99
CA LEU A 26 -9.59 14.64 -13.27
C LEU A 26 -8.63 13.67 -12.55
N GLY A 27 -8.98 13.19 -11.34
CA GLY A 27 -8.23 12.16 -10.62
C GLY A 27 -8.20 10.84 -11.39
N ASP A 28 -9.34 10.40 -11.93
CA ASP A 28 -9.43 9.21 -12.76
C ASP A 28 -8.64 9.37 -14.07
N TYR A 29 -8.73 10.53 -14.71
CA TYR A 29 -7.92 10.83 -15.90
C TYR A 29 -6.43 10.80 -15.61
N TYR A 30 -5.99 11.41 -14.49
CA TYR A 30 -4.59 11.34 -14.07
C TYR A 30 -4.16 9.89 -13.84
N ALA A 31 -4.92 9.13 -13.07
CA ALA A 31 -4.59 7.76 -12.72
C ALA A 31 -4.53 6.84 -13.95
N GLN A 32 -5.42 7.05 -14.93
CA GLN A 32 -5.52 6.18 -16.11
C GLN A 32 -4.59 6.56 -17.25
N ALA A 33 -4.39 7.85 -17.50
CA ALA A 33 -3.67 8.33 -18.68
C ALA A 33 -2.29 8.93 -18.37
N VAL A 34 -2.15 9.67 -17.27
CA VAL A 34 -0.92 10.40 -16.96
C VAL A 34 0.02 9.58 -16.09
N TYR A 35 -0.50 9.02 -15.01
CA TYR A 35 0.31 8.28 -14.04
C TYR A 35 1.09 7.11 -14.63
N PRO A 36 0.54 6.25 -15.52
CA PRO A 36 1.31 5.19 -16.13
C PRO A 36 2.56 5.67 -16.87
N CYS A 37 2.47 6.82 -17.55
CA CYS A 37 3.61 7.42 -18.23
C CYS A 37 4.65 7.94 -17.24
N VAL A 38 4.21 8.65 -16.20
CA VAL A 38 5.09 9.16 -15.14
C VAL A 38 5.80 8.01 -14.43
N ALA A 39 5.03 7.00 -14.00
CA ALA A 39 5.57 5.85 -13.30
C ALA A 39 6.54 5.03 -14.18
N THR A 40 6.26 4.85 -15.47
CA THR A 40 7.16 4.18 -16.39
C THR A 40 8.52 4.88 -16.45
N VAL A 41 8.55 6.20 -16.59
CA VAL A 41 9.80 6.96 -16.61
C VAL A 41 10.53 6.88 -15.28
N LEU A 42 9.82 7.09 -14.17
CA LEU A 42 10.43 7.08 -12.84
C LEU A 42 10.95 5.69 -12.43
N THR A 43 10.18 4.62 -12.68
CA THR A 43 10.62 3.24 -12.42
C THR A 43 11.80 2.83 -13.31
N PHE A 44 11.82 3.28 -14.56
CA PHE A 44 12.97 3.06 -15.44
C PHE A 44 14.23 3.70 -14.85
N LEU A 45 14.18 4.96 -14.46
CA LEU A 45 15.31 5.67 -13.89
C LEU A 45 15.74 5.10 -12.53
N SER A 46 14.79 4.85 -11.63
CA SER A 46 15.08 4.29 -10.30
C SER A 46 15.56 2.86 -10.37
N GLY A 47 15.14 2.08 -11.37
CA GLY A 47 15.48 0.68 -11.53
C GLY A 47 16.98 0.40 -11.77
N TYR A 48 17.75 1.38 -12.24
CA TYR A 48 19.20 1.25 -12.40
C TYR A 48 19.97 1.38 -11.08
N VAL A 49 19.33 1.84 -10.02
CA VAL A 49 19.99 2.06 -8.73
C VAL A 49 19.63 0.92 -7.78
N PRO A 50 20.61 0.23 -7.17
CA PRO A 50 20.34 -0.98 -6.36
C PRO A 50 19.78 -0.67 -4.97
N PHE A 51 19.72 0.59 -4.55
CA PHE A 51 19.19 1.03 -3.25
C PHE A 51 17.98 1.96 -3.41
N ALA A 52 17.24 2.19 -2.34
CA ALA A 52 16.07 3.07 -2.32
C ALA A 52 16.50 4.54 -2.45
N ILE A 53 16.27 5.15 -3.61
CA ILE A 53 16.57 6.57 -3.85
C ILE A 53 15.64 7.45 -3.02
N GLY A 54 14.38 7.03 -2.85
CA GLY A 54 13.39 7.73 -2.03
C GLY A 54 13.81 7.86 -0.58
N ASP A 55 14.34 6.77 0.02
CA ASP A 55 14.85 6.80 1.39
C ASP A 55 16.00 7.80 1.53
N LEU A 56 16.93 7.79 0.57
CA LEU A 56 18.06 8.72 0.55
C LEU A 56 17.58 10.16 0.34
N PHE A 57 16.62 10.37 -0.57
CA PHE A 57 16.02 11.70 -0.81
C PHE A 57 15.38 12.26 0.45
N ILE A 58 14.61 11.46 1.18
CA ILE A 58 13.96 11.86 2.43
C ILE A 58 15.01 12.21 3.49
N ALA A 59 16.03 11.36 3.67
CA ALA A 59 17.09 11.60 4.65
C ALA A 59 17.86 12.90 4.34
N LEU A 60 18.27 13.10 3.09
CA LEU A 60 18.95 14.32 2.65
C LEU A 60 18.07 15.57 2.75
N SER A 61 16.75 15.42 2.49
CA SER A 61 15.78 16.52 2.66
C SER A 61 15.67 16.95 4.12
N ILE A 62 15.58 16.00 5.05
CA ILE A 62 15.53 16.29 6.49
C ILE A 62 16.81 16.99 6.92
N ILE A 63 17.98 16.47 6.53
CA ILE A 63 19.28 17.11 6.82
C ILE A 63 19.33 18.53 6.25
N GLY A 64 18.89 18.69 5.00
CA GLY A 64 18.87 20.01 4.33
C GLY A 64 17.94 21.02 5.01
N ILE A 65 16.74 20.60 5.41
CA ILE A 65 15.77 21.44 6.13
C ILE A 65 16.34 21.93 7.45
N VAL A 66 17.09 21.08 8.18
CA VAL A 66 17.73 21.45 9.43
C VAL A 66 18.99 22.29 9.19
N ALA A 67 19.86 21.90 8.28
CA ALA A 67 21.15 22.53 8.05
C ALA A 67 21.04 23.89 7.35
N PHE A 68 20.08 24.05 6.42
CA PHE A 68 19.97 25.27 5.61
C PHE A 68 19.74 26.55 6.43
N PRO A 69 18.86 26.61 7.46
CA PRO A 69 18.71 27.81 8.30
C PRO A 69 20.00 28.22 9.00
N PHE A 70 20.73 27.25 9.56
CA PHE A 70 22.02 27.53 10.20
C PHE A 70 23.03 28.08 9.20
N TYR A 71 23.13 27.47 8.01
CA TYR A 71 24.01 27.93 6.95
C TYR A 71 23.62 29.34 6.47
N ALA A 72 22.33 29.58 6.19
CA ALA A 72 21.83 30.84 5.68
C ALA A 72 22.11 32.02 6.66
N VAL A 73 21.83 31.81 7.95
CA VAL A 73 21.99 32.86 8.97
C VAL A 73 23.45 33.06 9.32
N ARG A 74 24.21 31.98 9.63
CA ARG A 74 25.59 32.13 10.15
C ARG A 74 26.63 32.38 9.07
N ARG A 75 26.53 31.73 7.89
CA ARG A 75 27.54 31.82 6.83
C ARG A 75 27.22 32.82 5.74
N LYS A 76 25.92 33.06 5.47
CA LYS A 76 25.47 33.97 4.41
C LYS A 76 24.89 35.28 4.94
N ASN A 77 24.92 35.52 6.25
CA ASN A 77 24.38 36.72 6.91
C ASN A 77 22.94 37.05 6.44
N LYS A 78 22.11 36.02 6.20
CA LYS A 78 20.70 36.19 5.83
C LYS A 78 19.83 36.28 7.08
N THR A 79 18.67 36.91 6.96
CA THR A 79 17.68 36.96 8.04
C THR A 79 17.05 35.59 8.29
N VAL A 80 16.58 35.36 9.51
CA VAL A 80 15.80 34.14 9.86
C VAL A 80 14.58 34.01 8.94
N GLY A 81 13.89 35.12 8.64
CA GLY A 81 12.76 35.15 7.71
C GLY A 81 13.12 34.63 6.30
N TYR A 82 14.33 34.98 5.82
CA TYR A 82 14.83 34.41 4.55
C TYR A 82 15.02 32.88 4.63
N ALA A 83 15.56 32.38 5.73
CA ALA A 83 15.79 30.98 5.94
C ALA A 83 14.46 30.20 6.01
N ILE A 84 13.49 30.68 6.77
CA ILE A 84 12.14 30.08 6.86
C ILE A 84 11.45 30.10 5.51
N ALA A 85 11.48 31.20 4.77
CA ALA A 85 10.88 31.27 3.44
C ALA A 85 11.55 30.32 2.45
N GLY A 86 12.85 30.08 2.56
CA GLY A 86 13.57 29.11 1.73
C GLY A 86 13.17 27.67 2.01
N VAL A 87 13.04 27.30 3.29
CA VAL A 87 12.53 25.97 3.70
C VAL A 87 11.09 25.80 3.23
N GLY A 88 10.23 26.81 3.44
CA GLY A 88 8.84 26.76 2.99
C GLY A 88 8.71 26.59 1.47
N GLU A 89 9.52 27.30 0.68
CA GLU A 89 9.53 27.14 -0.78
C GLU A 89 10.02 25.75 -1.20
N TYR A 90 11.03 25.20 -0.52
CA TYR A 90 11.49 23.83 -0.76
C TYR A 90 10.40 22.80 -0.46
N LEU A 91 9.72 22.90 0.68
CA LEU A 91 8.62 22.01 1.05
C LEU A 91 7.46 22.08 0.06
N LEU A 92 7.14 23.26 -0.48
CA LEU A 92 6.13 23.40 -1.54
C LEU A 92 6.56 22.68 -2.83
N TRP A 93 7.85 22.69 -3.20
CA TRP A 93 8.34 21.91 -4.34
C TRP A 93 8.28 20.41 -4.08
N VAL A 94 8.64 19.95 -2.87
CA VAL A 94 8.50 18.55 -2.47
C VAL A 94 7.02 18.10 -2.52
N TYR A 95 6.11 18.95 -2.03
CA TYR A 95 4.67 18.72 -2.10
C TYR A 95 4.18 18.57 -3.54
N VAL A 96 4.53 19.51 -4.41
CA VAL A 96 4.15 19.46 -5.84
C VAL A 96 4.71 18.19 -6.49
N TRP A 97 5.99 17.90 -6.24
CA TRP A 97 6.62 16.70 -6.81
C TRP A 97 5.96 15.41 -6.33
N PHE A 98 5.66 15.30 -5.03
CA PHE A 98 4.91 14.18 -4.47
C PHE A 98 3.60 13.93 -5.22
N TYR A 99 2.80 15.00 -5.38
CA TYR A 99 1.50 14.86 -6.04
C TYR A 99 1.62 14.54 -7.52
N LEU A 100 2.50 15.22 -8.25
CA LEU A 100 2.68 14.97 -9.68
C LEU A 100 3.33 13.61 -10.00
N ALA A 101 4.16 13.09 -9.09
CA ALA A 101 4.79 11.79 -9.28
C ALA A 101 3.86 10.61 -8.93
N TRP A 102 3.03 10.75 -7.89
CA TRP A 102 2.19 9.65 -7.39
C TRP A 102 0.92 10.11 -6.66
N GLY A 103 0.99 11.14 -5.83
CA GLY A 103 -0.05 11.49 -4.87
C GLY A 103 -1.40 11.88 -5.50
N LEU A 104 -1.43 12.32 -6.75
CA LEU A 104 -2.71 12.59 -7.45
C LEU A 104 -3.58 11.34 -7.64
N ASN A 105 -3.03 10.13 -7.49
CA ASN A 105 -3.83 8.90 -7.45
C ASN A 105 -4.82 8.86 -6.27
N TYR A 106 -4.63 9.67 -5.20
CA TYR A 106 -5.64 9.80 -4.13
C TYR A 106 -6.96 10.42 -4.61
N ALA A 107 -6.95 11.11 -5.74
CA ALA A 107 -8.15 11.72 -6.32
C ALA A 107 -8.91 10.78 -7.27
N GLN A 108 -8.44 9.54 -7.50
CA GLN A 108 -9.15 8.56 -8.31
C GLN A 108 -10.36 7.96 -7.58
N SER A 109 -11.31 7.47 -8.35
CA SER A 109 -12.47 6.72 -7.84
C SER A 109 -12.05 5.44 -7.11
N ASP A 110 -12.90 4.95 -6.20
CA ASP A 110 -12.67 3.71 -5.45
C ASP A 110 -12.78 2.44 -6.32
N PHE A 111 -12.42 1.29 -5.75
CA PHE A 111 -12.51 -0.02 -6.39
C PHE A 111 -13.89 -0.29 -7.00
N TYR A 112 -14.96 0.04 -6.29
CA TYR A 112 -16.32 -0.26 -6.71
C TYR A 112 -16.69 0.45 -8.02
N HIS A 113 -16.29 1.70 -8.14
CA HIS A 113 -16.49 2.49 -9.34
C HIS A 113 -15.59 2.01 -10.49
N ARG A 114 -14.27 1.85 -10.22
CA ARG A 114 -13.29 1.44 -11.25
C ARG A 114 -13.57 0.06 -11.82
N SER A 115 -14.02 -0.88 -10.99
CA SER A 115 -14.31 -2.27 -11.40
C SER A 115 -15.76 -2.50 -11.80
N HIS A 116 -16.64 -1.49 -11.67
CA HIS A 116 -18.10 -1.65 -11.84
C HIS A 116 -18.69 -2.77 -10.94
N THR A 117 -18.15 -2.91 -9.73
CA THR A 117 -18.62 -3.90 -8.76
C THR A 117 -19.58 -3.22 -7.79
N PRO A 118 -20.83 -3.69 -7.66
CA PRO A 118 -21.75 -3.15 -6.67
C PRO A 118 -21.24 -3.44 -5.25
N ARG A 119 -21.45 -2.51 -4.32
CA ARG A 119 -21.17 -2.76 -2.91
C ARG A 119 -22.13 -3.83 -2.42
N TYR A 120 -21.59 -4.80 -1.71
CA TYR A 120 -22.35 -5.90 -1.16
C TYR A 120 -22.16 -5.98 0.35
N GLU A 121 -23.26 -6.01 1.08
CA GLU A 121 -23.29 -6.21 2.52
C GLU A 121 -23.77 -7.64 2.80
N ALA A 122 -22.83 -8.47 3.23
CA ALA A 122 -23.13 -9.86 3.58
C ALA A 122 -23.89 -9.92 4.91
N ASN A 123 -24.91 -10.77 5.00
CA ASN A 123 -25.51 -11.12 6.26
C ASN A 123 -24.62 -12.10 7.07
N ASN A 124 -25.04 -12.43 8.31
CA ASN A 124 -24.25 -13.27 9.22
C ASN A 124 -23.96 -14.65 8.63
N ASP A 125 -24.94 -15.28 7.96
CA ASP A 125 -24.77 -16.61 7.37
C ASP A 125 -23.79 -16.60 6.19
N GLN A 126 -23.85 -15.56 5.38
CA GLN A 126 -22.95 -15.38 4.24
C GLN A 126 -21.51 -15.09 4.70
N LEU A 127 -21.34 -14.27 5.76
CA LEU A 127 -20.03 -14.06 6.35
C LEU A 127 -19.48 -15.34 6.97
N ARG A 128 -20.30 -16.08 7.69
CA ARG A 128 -19.93 -17.39 8.25
C ARG A 128 -19.49 -18.35 7.13
N TYR A 129 -20.31 -18.52 6.10
CA TYR A 129 -19.98 -19.37 4.96
C TYR A 129 -18.64 -18.97 4.30
N PHE A 130 -18.44 -17.67 4.06
CA PHE A 130 -17.18 -17.15 3.54
C PHE A 130 -16.00 -17.50 4.45
N ALA A 131 -16.11 -17.24 5.75
CA ALA A 131 -15.01 -17.43 6.70
C ALA A 131 -14.57 -18.88 6.79
N TRP A 132 -15.52 -19.85 6.84
CA TRP A 132 -15.18 -21.26 6.91
C TRP A 132 -14.58 -21.77 5.59
N ARG A 133 -15.15 -21.40 4.45
CA ARG A 133 -14.56 -21.71 3.14
C ARG A 133 -13.15 -21.11 2.96
N TYR A 134 -12.93 -19.91 3.48
CA TYR A 134 -11.61 -19.31 3.53
C TYR A 134 -10.65 -20.13 4.40
N ALA A 135 -11.07 -20.57 5.59
CA ALA A 135 -10.27 -21.41 6.46
C ALA A 135 -9.92 -22.75 5.83
N ASP A 136 -10.86 -23.38 5.08
CA ASP A 136 -10.58 -24.58 4.28
C ASP A 136 -9.45 -24.35 3.29
N SER A 137 -9.50 -23.23 2.56
CA SER A 137 -8.49 -22.86 1.56
C SER A 137 -7.13 -22.57 2.21
N LEU A 138 -7.13 -21.87 3.33
CA LEU A 138 -5.92 -21.61 4.13
C LEU A 138 -5.29 -22.92 4.62
N ASN A 139 -6.11 -23.81 5.20
CA ASN A 139 -5.67 -25.12 5.70
C ASN A 139 -5.14 -26.02 4.57
N ALA A 140 -5.83 -26.05 3.42
CA ALA A 140 -5.44 -26.88 2.27
C ALA A 140 -4.15 -26.41 1.59
N THR A 141 -3.86 -25.11 1.63
CA THR A 141 -2.64 -24.55 1.02
C THR A 141 -1.40 -24.64 1.92
N TYR A 142 -1.57 -24.83 3.23
CA TYR A 142 -0.46 -24.99 4.17
C TYR A 142 0.45 -26.19 3.82
N SER A 143 1.75 -26.00 3.93
CA SER A 143 2.75 -27.06 3.83
C SER A 143 3.86 -26.84 4.84
N LYS A 144 4.16 -27.86 5.63
CA LYS A 144 5.26 -27.81 6.61
C LYS A 144 6.62 -27.73 5.93
N THR A 145 6.74 -28.25 4.71
CA THR A 145 7.98 -28.28 3.92
C THR A 145 7.98 -27.23 2.80
N ALA A 146 7.15 -26.17 2.91
CA ALA A 146 7.09 -25.13 1.91
C ALA A 146 8.43 -24.40 1.78
N ILE A 147 8.89 -24.26 0.55
CA ILE A 147 10.06 -23.45 0.20
C ILE A 147 9.54 -22.12 -0.36
N TYR A 148 9.94 -21.02 0.27
CA TYR A 148 9.56 -19.67 -0.14
C TYR A 148 10.64 -19.10 -1.06
N ASP A 149 10.50 -19.32 -2.37
CA ASP A 149 11.43 -18.83 -3.38
C ASP A 149 11.09 -17.36 -3.73
N THR A 150 11.76 -16.44 -3.06
CA THR A 150 11.54 -15.00 -3.25
C THR A 150 11.97 -14.51 -4.65
N LEU A 151 12.84 -15.22 -5.36
CA LEU A 151 13.29 -14.85 -6.71
C LEU A 151 12.17 -15.00 -7.75
N ARG A 152 11.23 -15.91 -7.52
CA ARG A 152 10.08 -16.13 -8.42
C ARG A 152 8.91 -15.18 -8.16
N VAL A 153 8.86 -14.56 -6.97
CA VAL A 153 7.72 -13.71 -6.55
C VAL A 153 7.44 -12.58 -7.54
N PRO A 154 8.45 -11.80 -8.01
CA PRO A 154 8.17 -10.70 -8.95
C PRO A 154 7.45 -11.15 -10.21
N SER A 155 7.89 -12.24 -10.84
CA SER A 155 7.26 -12.77 -12.06
C SER A 155 5.85 -13.28 -11.83
N LEU A 156 5.61 -13.97 -10.71
CA LEU A 156 4.28 -14.48 -10.33
C LEU A 156 3.29 -13.34 -10.02
N VAL A 157 3.76 -12.29 -9.34
CA VAL A 157 2.94 -11.10 -9.03
C VAL A 157 2.59 -10.33 -10.30
N VAL A 158 3.56 -10.08 -11.19
CA VAL A 158 3.31 -9.42 -12.48
C VAL A 158 2.29 -10.21 -13.31
N ALA A 159 2.44 -11.53 -13.40
CA ALA A 159 1.47 -12.39 -14.10
C ALA A 159 0.08 -12.32 -13.44
N GLY A 160 0.03 -12.26 -12.11
CA GLY A 160 -1.20 -12.09 -11.35
C GLY A 160 -1.90 -10.77 -11.71
N TYR A 161 -1.22 -9.65 -11.64
CA TYR A 161 -1.80 -8.34 -11.98
C TYR A 161 -2.23 -8.24 -13.44
N LYS A 162 -1.50 -8.86 -14.39
CA LYS A 162 -1.96 -8.97 -15.78
C LYS A 162 -3.33 -9.66 -15.88
N ARG A 163 -3.52 -10.77 -15.14
CA ARG A 163 -4.83 -11.46 -15.10
C ARG A 163 -5.93 -10.59 -14.49
N LEU A 164 -5.65 -9.89 -13.37
CA LEU A 164 -6.65 -9.03 -12.74
C LEU A 164 -7.07 -7.88 -13.66
N ALA A 165 -6.14 -7.28 -14.40
CA ALA A 165 -6.44 -6.25 -15.39
C ALA A 165 -7.33 -6.81 -16.53
N GLN A 166 -7.04 -8.01 -17.04
CA GLN A 166 -7.86 -8.69 -18.05
C GLN A 166 -9.27 -9.02 -17.55
N GLN A 167 -9.44 -9.23 -16.24
CA GLN A 167 -10.74 -9.44 -15.60
C GLN A 167 -11.50 -8.15 -15.29
N ASN A 168 -10.99 -6.99 -15.71
CA ASN A 168 -11.57 -5.68 -15.45
C ASN A 168 -11.79 -5.43 -13.94
N MET A 169 -10.79 -5.76 -13.12
CA MET A 169 -10.85 -5.54 -11.67
C MET A 169 -10.53 -4.10 -11.25
N GLY A 170 -10.49 -3.14 -12.17
CA GLY A 170 -10.24 -1.74 -11.85
C GLY A 170 -8.80 -1.43 -11.42
N VAL A 171 -7.84 -2.23 -11.91
CA VAL A 171 -6.40 -2.04 -11.73
C VAL A 171 -5.70 -2.07 -13.09
N HIS A 172 -4.64 -1.29 -13.23
CA HIS A 172 -3.82 -1.30 -14.44
C HIS A 172 -3.09 -2.64 -14.66
N ALA A 173 -2.93 -3.03 -15.92
CA ALA A 173 -1.89 -3.99 -16.25
C ALA A 173 -0.51 -3.40 -15.93
N PRO A 174 0.47 -4.23 -15.51
CA PRO A 174 1.84 -3.78 -15.28
C PRO A 174 2.40 -3.03 -16.49
N PHE A 175 2.86 -1.80 -16.28
CA PHE A 175 3.34 -0.90 -17.34
C PHE A 175 4.83 -0.53 -17.22
N HIS A 176 5.52 -1.02 -16.17
CA HIS A 176 6.91 -0.69 -15.91
C HIS A 176 7.84 -1.86 -16.26
N VAL A 177 9.10 -1.52 -16.52
CA VAL A 177 10.13 -2.47 -17.01
C VAL A 177 10.80 -3.24 -15.86
N HIS A 178 11.04 -2.55 -14.72
CA HIS A 178 11.69 -3.12 -13.55
C HIS A 178 10.69 -3.39 -12.43
N THR A 179 10.62 -4.66 -12.00
CA THR A 179 9.65 -5.15 -11.00
C THR A 179 10.33 -5.63 -9.72
N GLN A 180 11.56 -5.20 -9.46
CA GLN A 180 12.29 -5.61 -8.27
C GLN A 180 11.96 -4.69 -7.11
N ALA A 181 11.60 -5.30 -5.98
CA ALA A 181 11.55 -4.59 -4.71
C ALA A 181 12.97 -4.28 -4.25
N LYS A 182 13.16 -3.12 -3.65
CA LYS A 182 14.40 -2.77 -2.97
C LYS A 182 14.28 -3.02 -1.48
N THR A 183 15.39 -3.23 -0.79
CA THR A 183 15.37 -3.31 0.67
C THR A 183 15.38 -1.89 1.26
N MET A 184 14.56 -1.66 2.27
CA MET A 184 14.56 -0.39 3.03
C MET A 184 15.94 -0.11 3.61
N ILE A 185 16.50 1.06 3.36
CA ILE A 185 17.80 1.47 3.92
C ILE A 185 17.72 1.53 5.45
N PHE A 186 16.59 2.01 5.99
CA PHE A 186 16.36 2.16 7.42
C PHE A 186 15.52 1.00 8.00
N THR A 187 15.77 -0.24 7.57
CA THR A 187 15.08 -1.45 8.06
C THR A 187 14.88 -1.48 9.59
N PRO A 188 15.91 -1.21 10.44
CA PRO A 188 15.72 -1.28 11.89
C PRO A 188 14.72 -0.22 12.42
N LEU A 189 14.66 0.95 11.78
CA LEU A 189 13.70 1.99 12.15
C LEU A 189 12.30 1.62 11.68
N SER A 190 12.17 1.14 10.44
CA SER A 190 10.90 0.68 9.86
C SER A 190 10.29 -0.46 10.69
N SER A 191 11.10 -1.41 11.14
CA SER A 191 10.66 -2.51 12.03
C SER A 191 10.16 -2.00 13.38
N LYS A 192 10.80 -0.97 13.95
CA LYS A 192 10.36 -0.35 15.21
C LYS A 192 9.01 0.34 15.14
N VAL A 193 8.56 0.72 13.95
CA VAL A 193 7.24 1.34 13.73
C VAL A 193 6.26 0.40 13.02
N GLY A 194 6.64 -0.86 12.78
CA GLY A 194 5.76 -1.88 12.21
C GLY A 194 5.54 -1.76 10.70
N VAL A 195 6.42 -1.06 9.97
CA VAL A 195 6.33 -0.90 8.51
C VAL A 195 7.03 -2.07 7.83
N THR A 196 6.27 -2.88 7.08
CA THR A 196 6.76 -4.08 6.38
C THR A 196 7.09 -3.83 4.91
N GLY A 197 6.44 -2.87 4.30
CA GLY A 197 6.67 -2.40 2.93
C GLY A 197 6.35 -0.92 2.81
N SER A 198 6.80 -0.29 1.74
CA SER A 198 6.47 1.11 1.46
C SER A 198 6.63 1.43 -0.01
N MET A 199 5.61 2.05 -0.58
CA MET A 199 5.72 2.73 -1.87
C MET A 199 6.48 4.04 -1.71
N GLY A 200 7.56 4.22 -2.51
CA GLY A 200 8.32 5.46 -2.60
C GLY A 200 7.74 6.41 -3.65
N PRO A 201 6.89 7.37 -3.26
CA PRO A 201 6.09 8.18 -4.18
C PRO A 201 6.92 9.15 -5.03
N PHE A 202 8.14 9.48 -4.61
CA PHE A 202 9.00 10.43 -5.30
C PHE A 202 9.68 9.88 -6.54
N PHE A 203 9.88 8.55 -6.59
CA PHE A 203 10.63 7.89 -7.68
C PHE A 203 9.94 6.64 -8.21
N CYS A 204 8.67 6.42 -7.83
CA CYS A 204 7.88 5.25 -8.23
C CYS A 204 8.66 3.94 -8.05
N GLU A 205 9.27 3.78 -6.89
CA GLU A 205 9.92 2.55 -6.44
C GLU A 205 9.22 2.03 -5.20
N PHE A 206 9.29 0.76 -4.91
CA PHE A 206 8.81 0.25 -3.65
C PHE A 206 9.89 -0.53 -2.90
N THR A 207 9.80 -0.47 -1.60
CA THR A 207 10.77 -1.09 -0.71
C THR A 207 10.10 -2.09 0.20
N LEU A 208 10.83 -3.15 0.53
CA LEU A 208 10.41 -4.14 1.52
C LEU A 208 11.35 -4.09 2.70
N ASN A 209 10.81 -4.33 3.88
CA ASN A 209 11.57 -4.41 5.11
C ASN A 209 12.49 -5.63 5.06
N GLY A 210 13.79 -5.45 5.34
CA GLY A 210 14.76 -6.54 5.36
C GLY A 210 14.53 -7.58 6.47
N ASP A 211 13.68 -7.28 7.46
CA ASP A 211 13.28 -8.17 8.53
C ASP A 211 12.04 -9.02 8.19
N LEU A 212 11.47 -8.88 6.98
CA LEU A 212 10.31 -9.70 6.56
C LEU A 212 10.63 -11.19 6.65
N ARG A 213 9.71 -11.95 7.19
CA ARG A 213 9.79 -13.42 7.17
C ARG A 213 9.45 -13.93 5.77
N ALA A 214 10.04 -15.07 5.38
CA ALA A 214 9.93 -15.57 4.02
C ALA A 214 8.49 -15.76 3.51
N HIS A 215 7.57 -16.16 4.39
CA HIS A 215 6.15 -16.34 4.04
C HIS A 215 5.34 -15.03 3.98
N GLU A 216 5.85 -13.94 4.56
CA GLU A 216 5.23 -12.61 4.45
C GLU A 216 5.62 -11.91 3.15
N TYR A 217 6.81 -12.24 2.61
CA TYR A 217 7.39 -11.56 1.45
C TYR A 217 6.46 -11.55 0.22
N PRO A 218 5.83 -12.67 -0.21
CA PRO A 218 5.02 -12.67 -1.44
C PRO A 218 3.81 -11.75 -1.37
N SER A 219 3.09 -11.77 -0.26
CA SER A 219 1.88 -10.94 -0.08
C SER A 219 2.25 -9.47 0.11
N THR A 220 3.32 -9.15 0.84
CA THR A 220 3.80 -7.77 1.01
C THR A 220 4.31 -7.22 -0.34
N PHE A 221 5.04 -8.03 -1.11
CA PHE A 221 5.45 -7.63 -2.46
C PHE A 221 4.23 -7.30 -3.33
N ALA A 222 3.22 -8.16 -3.34
CA ALA A 222 2.01 -7.94 -4.13
C ALA A 222 1.24 -6.69 -3.67
N HIS A 223 1.22 -6.41 -2.37
CA HIS A 223 0.60 -5.22 -1.77
C HIS A 223 1.31 -3.92 -2.23
N GLU A 224 2.64 -3.85 -2.07
CA GLU A 224 3.41 -2.67 -2.49
C GLU A 224 3.36 -2.47 -4.01
N TYR A 225 3.24 -3.58 -4.74
CA TYR A 225 3.06 -3.52 -6.18
C TYR A 225 1.69 -2.93 -6.59
N ALA A 226 0.61 -3.14 -5.78
CA ALA A 226 -0.65 -2.44 -5.99
C ALA A 226 -0.47 -0.91 -5.89
N HIS A 227 0.27 -0.45 -4.87
CA HIS A 227 0.59 0.96 -4.73
C HIS A 227 1.40 1.49 -5.91
N LEU A 228 2.34 0.71 -6.43
CA LEU A 228 3.08 1.07 -7.65
C LEU A 228 2.18 1.16 -8.88
N LEU A 229 1.09 0.41 -8.93
CA LEU A 229 0.06 0.51 -9.99
C LEU A 229 -0.95 1.65 -9.76
N GLY A 230 -0.72 2.51 -8.75
CA GLY A 230 -1.54 3.69 -8.46
C GLY A 230 -2.67 3.46 -7.46
N ILE A 231 -2.78 2.29 -6.84
CA ILE A 231 -3.76 2.03 -5.79
C ILE A 231 -3.29 2.69 -4.50
N THR A 232 -4.07 3.62 -3.95
CA THR A 232 -3.71 4.40 -2.76
C THR A 232 -4.37 3.90 -1.48
N ASN A 233 -5.45 3.13 -1.60
CA ASN A 233 -6.22 2.63 -0.46
C ASN A 233 -5.64 1.30 0.02
N GLU A 234 -5.30 1.22 1.32
CA GLU A 234 -4.70 0.04 1.96
C GLU A 234 -5.59 -1.22 1.88
N GLY A 235 -6.90 -1.05 2.06
CA GLY A 235 -7.85 -2.16 1.94
C GLY A 235 -7.92 -2.71 0.51
N GLU A 236 -7.85 -1.84 -0.49
CA GLU A 236 -7.78 -2.24 -1.89
C GLU A 236 -6.43 -2.91 -2.21
N ALA A 237 -5.31 -2.37 -1.70
CA ALA A 237 -3.99 -2.97 -1.89
C ALA A 237 -3.93 -4.40 -1.28
N ASN A 238 -4.47 -4.58 -0.07
CA ASN A 238 -4.63 -5.90 0.55
C ASN A 238 -5.54 -6.84 -0.27
N PHE A 239 -6.64 -6.31 -0.81
CA PHE A 239 -7.56 -7.06 -1.67
C PHE A 239 -6.87 -7.54 -2.95
N TYR A 240 -6.15 -6.65 -3.64
CA TYR A 240 -5.41 -7.01 -4.85
C TYR A 240 -4.29 -8.00 -4.56
N ALA A 241 -3.52 -7.81 -3.48
CA ALA A 241 -2.49 -8.76 -3.06
C ALA A 241 -3.10 -10.16 -2.79
N TYR A 242 -4.22 -10.21 -2.08
CA TYR A 242 -4.98 -11.45 -1.86
C TYR A 242 -5.37 -12.11 -3.18
N GLN A 243 -5.99 -11.36 -4.11
CA GLN A 243 -6.43 -11.90 -5.40
C GLN A 243 -5.26 -12.41 -6.25
N VAL A 244 -4.16 -11.66 -6.32
CA VAL A 244 -2.93 -12.04 -7.04
C VAL A 244 -2.35 -13.33 -6.49
N CYS A 245 -2.19 -13.41 -5.17
CA CYS A 245 -1.54 -14.56 -4.53
C CYS A 245 -2.42 -15.80 -4.57
N THR A 246 -3.71 -15.69 -4.20
CA THR A 246 -4.61 -16.85 -4.10
C THR A 246 -5.01 -17.44 -5.44
N SER A 247 -4.98 -16.65 -6.52
CA SER A 247 -5.21 -17.11 -7.89
C SER A 247 -3.96 -17.69 -8.59
N SER A 248 -2.81 -17.74 -7.89
CA SER A 248 -1.58 -18.31 -8.44
C SER A 248 -1.65 -19.83 -8.58
N ALA A 249 -0.99 -20.38 -9.62
CA ALA A 249 -0.78 -21.82 -9.72
C ALA A 249 0.18 -22.35 -8.63
N ASP A 250 1.05 -21.50 -8.09
CA ASP A 250 1.98 -21.84 -7.03
C ASP A 250 1.28 -21.96 -5.68
N ARG A 251 1.40 -23.14 -5.03
CA ARG A 251 0.75 -23.43 -3.75
C ARG A 251 1.25 -22.52 -2.62
N THR A 252 2.54 -22.21 -2.62
CA THR A 252 3.15 -21.38 -1.61
C THR A 252 2.67 -19.93 -1.71
N MET A 253 2.55 -19.41 -2.94
CA MET A 253 1.93 -18.11 -3.19
C MET A 253 0.49 -18.07 -2.68
N ARG A 254 -0.31 -19.11 -2.95
CA ARG A 254 -1.71 -19.17 -2.47
C ARG A 254 -1.76 -19.15 -0.95
N PHE A 255 -0.91 -19.95 -0.29
CA PHE A 255 -0.83 -19.92 1.18
C PHE A 255 -0.50 -18.52 1.71
N CYS A 256 0.51 -17.85 1.15
CA CYS A 256 0.88 -16.49 1.57
C CYS A 256 -0.28 -15.49 1.39
N GLY A 257 -1.05 -15.61 0.32
CA GLY A 257 -2.22 -14.76 0.08
C GLY A 257 -3.34 -14.97 1.11
N TYR A 258 -3.67 -16.23 1.40
CA TYR A 258 -4.64 -16.53 2.47
C TYR A 258 -4.11 -16.07 3.82
N TYR A 259 -2.87 -16.40 4.15
CA TYR A 259 -2.29 -16.06 5.44
C TYR A 259 -2.22 -14.55 5.71
N ALA A 260 -1.95 -13.75 4.68
CA ALA A 260 -1.85 -12.30 4.81
C ALA A 260 -3.12 -11.63 5.36
N ILE A 261 -4.30 -12.15 5.00
CA ILE A 261 -5.57 -11.58 5.46
C ILE A 261 -6.19 -12.33 6.63
N PHE A 262 -5.50 -13.32 7.21
CA PHE A 262 -6.01 -14.17 8.29
C PHE A 262 -6.59 -13.35 9.46
N PHE A 263 -5.85 -12.36 9.95
CA PHE A 263 -6.33 -11.51 11.04
C PHE A 263 -7.45 -10.55 10.62
N HIS A 264 -7.57 -10.23 9.34
CA HIS A 264 -8.71 -9.44 8.84
C HIS A 264 -10.00 -10.27 8.86
N VAL A 265 -9.91 -11.54 8.46
CA VAL A 265 -11.07 -12.46 8.49
C VAL A 265 -11.45 -12.76 9.95
N LEU A 266 -10.48 -13.12 10.80
CA LEU A 266 -10.74 -13.37 12.22
C LEU A 266 -11.43 -12.19 12.92
N ARG A 267 -10.91 -10.97 12.75
CA ARG A 267 -11.55 -9.76 13.32
C ARG A 267 -12.93 -9.49 12.75
N SER A 268 -13.19 -9.87 11.52
CA SER A 268 -14.53 -9.71 10.91
C SER A 268 -15.51 -10.71 11.48
N VAL A 269 -15.08 -11.96 11.73
CA VAL A 269 -15.88 -12.99 12.42
C VAL A 269 -16.21 -12.52 13.84
N ASP A 270 -15.22 -12.10 14.61
CA ASP A 270 -15.36 -11.60 15.96
C ASP A 270 -16.34 -10.41 16.04
N ALA A 271 -16.13 -9.39 15.21
CA ALA A 271 -16.92 -8.17 15.22
C ALA A 271 -18.40 -8.35 14.82
N VAL A 272 -18.73 -9.36 14.00
CA VAL A 272 -20.07 -9.55 13.43
C VAL A 272 -20.76 -10.77 14.00
N LEU A 273 -20.06 -11.86 14.24
CA LEU A 273 -20.62 -13.13 14.70
C LEU A 273 -20.36 -13.39 16.18
N GLY A 274 -19.49 -12.57 16.82
CA GLY A 274 -19.16 -12.61 18.24
C GLY A 274 -18.00 -13.55 18.58
N ASP A 275 -17.58 -13.46 19.87
CA ASP A 275 -16.38 -14.13 20.42
C ASP A 275 -16.44 -15.66 20.26
N GLU A 276 -17.60 -16.28 20.50
CA GLU A 276 -17.78 -17.72 20.37
C GLU A 276 -17.48 -18.20 18.93
N ALA A 277 -18.03 -17.50 17.93
CA ALA A 277 -17.77 -17.81 16.53
C ALA A 277 -16.30 -17.58 16.13
N ALA A 278 -15.65 -16.58 16.71
CA ALA A 278 -14.23 -16.32 16.50
C ALA A 278 -13.36 -17.41 17.12
N GLU A 279 -13.74 -17.94 18.27
CA GLU A 279 -13.05 -19.07 18.89
C GLU A 279 -13.21 -20.35 18.10
N ASP A 280 -14.43 -20.67 17.65
CA ASP A 280 -14.71 -21.79 16.75
C ASP A 280 -13.91 -21.70 15.45
N PHE A 281 -13.87 -20.51 14.84
CA PHE A 281 -13.08 -20.25 13.64
C PHE A 281 -11.59 -20.50 13.89
N LEU A 282 -11.04 -20.02 15.00
CA LEU A 282 -9.65 -20.27 15.38
C LEU A 282 -9.36 -21.75 15.59
N GLN A 283 -10.28 -22.50 16.23
CA GLN A 283 -10.13 -23.95 16.42
C GLN A 283 -10.17 -24.71 15.11
N TYR A 284 -10.94 -24.26 14.13
CA TYR A 284 -11.03 -24.85 12.80
C TYR A 284 -9.76 -24.67 11.96
N VAL A 285 -9.02 -23.57 12.19
CA VAL A 285 -7.72 -23.33 11.55
C VAL A 285 -6.66 -24.26 12.15
N ARG A 286 -5.84 -24.89 11.27
CA ARG A 286 -4.77 -25.82 11.66
C ARG A 286 -3.89 -25.28 12.79
N PRO A 287 -3.52 -26.13 13.78
CA PRO A 287 -2.67 -25.72 14.89
C PRO A 287 -1.33 -25.11 14.45
N GLU A 288 -0.74 -25.64 13.38
CA GLU A 288 0.55 -25.17 12.86
C GLU A 288 0.45 -23.74 12.33
N ILE A 289 -0.68 -23.36 11.71
CA ILE A 289 -0.93 -22.00 11.22
C ILE A 289 -1.10 -21.04 12.40
N ARG A 290 -1.84 -21.45 13.43
CA ARG A 290 -2.01 -20.67 14.66
C ARG A 290 -0.68 -20.45 15.39
N GLN A 291 0.17 -21.49 15.47
CA GLN A 291 1.52 -21.39 16.03
C GLN A 291 2.39 -20.43 15.22
N MET A 292 2.33 -20.51 13.89
CA MET A 292 3.04 -19.58 13.00
C MET A 292 2.59 -18.13 13.22
N ALA A 293 1.28 -17.90 13.32
CA ALA A 293 0.72 -16.57 13.57
C ALA A 293 1.12 -16.00 14.95
N SER A 294 1.19 -16.87 15.96
CA SER A 294 1.70 -16.49 17.30
C SER A 294 3.19 -16.15 17.24
N ALA A 295 3.99 -16.96 16.55
CA ALA A 295 5.42 -16.71 16.38
C ALA A 295 5.71 -15.41 15.61
N ASP A 296 4.92 -15.09 14.57
CA ASP A 296 5.03 -13.84 13.82
C ASP A 296 4.70 -12.63 14.70
N ARG A 297 3.60 -12.72 15.47
CA ARG A 297 3.22 -11.67 16.41
C ARG A 297 4.32 -11.40 17.43
N ASN A 298 4.92 -12.46 18.00
CA ASN A 298 6.01 -12.33 18.97
C ASN A 298 7.27 -11.76 18.32
N TYR A 299 7.59 -12.20 17.10
CA TYR A 299 8.72 -11.67 16.33
C TYR A 299 8.59 -10.17 16.08
N TRP A 300 7.47 -9.71 15.53
CA TRP A 300 7.25 -8.29 15.27
C TRP A 300 7.13 -7.47 16.56
N ARG A 301 6.47 -8.01 17.61
CA ARG A 301 6.41 -7.35 18.91
C ARG A 301 7.78 -7.13 19.52
N SER A 302 8.74 -8.07 19.35
CA SER A 302 10.10 -7.93 19.86
C SER A 302 10.89 -6.79 19.18
N LYS A 303 10.51 -6.42 17.98
CA LYS A 303 11.13 -5.32 17.21
C LYS A 303 10.43 -3.97 17.40
N TYR A 304 9.13 -3.98 17.72
CA TYR A 304 8.29 -2.80 17.79
C TYR A 304 8.61 -1.90 18.99
N SER A 305 8.64 -0.59 18.76
CA SER A 305 8.80 0.42 19.81
C SER A 305 7.49 1.22 19.93
N THR A 306 6.80 1.07 21.07
CA THR A 306 5.51 1.72 21.30
C THR A 306 5.58 3.25 21.12
N TRP A 307 6.64 3.88 21.63
CA TRP A 307 6.81 5.33 21.52
C TRP A 307 6.97 5.79 20.07
N LEU A 308 7.86 5.14 19.29
CA LEU A 308 8.09 5.47 17.88
C LEU A 308 6.83 5.14 17.04
N GLY A 309 6.18 4.01 17.32
CA GLY A 309 4.98 3.62 16.63
C GLY A 309 3.81 4.60 16.85
N ASN A 310 3.63 5.08 18.08
CA ASN A 310 2.61 6.10 18.36
C ASN A 310 2.89 7.42 17.61
N LEU A 311 4.16 7.83 17.54
CA LEU A 311 4.56 9.02 16.78
C LEU A 311 4.30 8.82 15.28
N GLN A 312 4.69 7.69 14.73
CA GLN A 312 4.47 7.36 13.32
C GLN A 312 2.96 7.29 13.01
N ASN A 313 2.15 6.66 13.85
CA ASN A 313 0.70 6.58 13.67
C ASN A 313 0.05 7.98 13.66
N ALA A 314 0.47 8.89 14.54
CA ALA A 314 -0.05 10.25 14.53
C ALA A 314 0.28 11.02 13.23
N VAL A 315 1.51 10.85 12.72
CA VAL A 315 1.93 11.43 11.42
C VAL A 315 1.15 10.81 10.27
N TYR A 316 0.97 9.48 10.28
CA TYR A 316 0.25 8.76 9.25
C TYR A 316 -1.25 9.08 9.22
N GLU A 317 -1.90 9.19 10.39
CA GLU A 317 -3.29 9.64 10.47
C GLU A 317 -3.48 11.07 9.94
N PHE A 318 -2.56 11.98 10.28
CA PHE A 318 -2.57 13.32 9.71
C PHE A 318 -2.45 13.30 8.19
N TYR A 319 -1.54 12.49 7.66
CA TYR A 319 -1.35 12.29 6.22
C TYR A 319 -2.61 11.75 5.53
N LEU A 320 -3.26 10.69 6.09
CA LEU A 320 -4.49 10.11 5.52
C LEU A 320 -5.64 11.12 5.52
N ARG A 321 -5.84 11.87 6.61
CA ARG A 321 -6.88 12.90 6.70
C ARG A 321 -6.69 14.00 5.65
N THR A 322 -5.44 14.40 5.39
CA THR A 322 -5.11 15.40 4.38
C THR A 322 -5.44 14.91 2.96
N ASN A 323 -5.36 13.59 2.72
CA ASN A 323 -5.67 12.98 1.44
C ASN A 323 -7.12 12.43 1.35
N ARG A 324 -8.02 12.81 2.27
CA ARG A 324 -9.44 12.43 2.30
C ARG A 324 -9.70 10.91 2.30
N VAL A 325 -8.81 10.13 2.91
CA VAL A 325 -9.00 8.69 3.10
C VAL A 325 -9.87 8.49 4.33
N ASP A 326 -11.16 8.22 4.13
CA ASP A 326 -12.12 7.98 5.21
C ASP A 326 -11.93 6.55 5.77
N GLY A 327 -11.52 6.47 7.03
CA GLY A 327 -11.57 5.25 7.86
C GLY A 327 -12.97 5.02 8.43
N GLY A 328 -13.96 4.67 7.59
CA GLY A 328 -15.30 4.37 8.07
C GLY A 328 -15.29 3.18 9.03
N ARG A 329 -15.96 3.32 10.20
CA ARG A 329 -16.30 2.20 11.10
C ARG A 329 -17.23 1.26 10.37
N LYS A 330 -16.70 0.16 9.83
CA LYS A 330 -17.51 -0.93 9.30
C LYS A 330 -17.44 -2.11 10.27
N SER A 331 -18.54 -2.86 10.35
CA SER A 331 -18.65 -4.06 11.15
C SER A 331 -17.63 -5.14 10.79
N TYR A 332 -17.09 -5.15 9.58
CA TYR A 332 -16.01 -6.05 9.14
C TYR A 332 -14.91 -5.29 8.36
N SER A 333 -13.76 -5.91 8.21
CA SER A 333 -12.58 -5.35 7.56
C SER A 333 -12.85 -4.98 6.10
N GLN A 334 -12.31 -3.83 5.64
CA GLN A 334 -12.48 -3.36 4.26
C GLN A 334 -12.05 -4.41 3.22
N VAL A 335 -10.96 -5.15 3.46
CA VAL A 335 -10.51 -6.20 2.53
C VAL A 335 -11.56 -7.33 2.41
N VAL A 336 -12.21 -7.71 3.51
CA VAL A 336 -13.28 -8.73 3.50
C VAL A 336 -14.50 -8.21 2.73
N ALA A 337 -14.87 -6.92 2.92
CA ALA A 337 -15.94 -6.28 2.16
C ALA A 337 -15.71 -6.32 0.65
N LEU A 338 -14.49 -6.04 0.23
CA LEU A 338 -14.09 -6.05 -1.19
C LEU A 338 -14.14 -7.46 -1.78
N ILE A 339 -13.66 -8.47 -1.04
CA ILE A 339 -13.71 -9.87 -1.47
C ILE A 339 -15.15 -10.32 -1.64
N LEU A 340 -16.02 -10.11 -0.66
CA LEU A 340 -17.43 -10.49 -0.71
C LEU A 340 -18.18 -9.81 -1.86
N SER A 341 -17.93 -8.52 -2.08
CA SER A 341 -18.52 -7.77 -3.20
C SER A 341 -18.07 -8.32 -4.55
N TRP A 342 -16.79 -8.62 -4.68
CA TRP A 342 -16.24 -9.18 -5.92
C TRP A 342 -16.78 -10.58 -6.22
N GLU A 343 -16.83 -11.47 -5.22
CA GLU A 343 -17.38 -12.85 -5.37
C GLU A 343 -18.87 -12.80 -5.74
N GLN A 344 -19.64 -11.92 -5.12
CA GLN A 344 -21.06 -11.75 -5.45
C GLN A 344 -21.27 -11.30 -6.89
N ARG A 345 -20.44 -10.36 -7.39
CA ARG A 345 -20.46 -9.95 -8.80
C ARG A 345 -20.17 -11.14 -9.73
N GLN A 346 -19.15 -11.94 -9.43
CA GLN A 346 -18.82 -13.13 -10.23
C GLN A 346 -19.94 -14.16 -10.24
N GLY A 347 -20.55 -14.44 -9.11
CA GLY A 347 -21.71 -15.34 -9.01
C GLY A 347 -22.94 -14.85 -9.79
N GLN A 348 -23.15 -13.53 -9.88
CA GLN A 348 -24.20 -12.96 -10.72
C GLN A 348 -23.91 -13.07 -12.22
N MET A 349 -22.64 -12.94 -12.64
CA MET A 349 -22.25 -13.08 -14.05
C MET A 349 -22.32 -14.52 -14.54
N GLN A 350 -22.07 -15.51 -13.67
CA GLN A 350 -22.18 -16.93 -14.02
C GLN A 350 -23.64 -17.43 -14.14
N ARG A 351 -24.60 -16.69 -13.61
CA ARG A 351 -26.04 -17.01 -13.67
C ARG A 351 -26.76 -16.35 -14.85
N ARG A 352 -26.10 -15.51 -15.60
CA ARG A 352 -26.59 -14.88 -16.84
C ARG A 352 -26.02 -15.58 -18.08
#